data_4be364ca473f7f80c3933337036912cd
#
_entry.id   4be364ca473f7f80c3933337036912cd
#
_cell.length_a   1.000
_cell.length_b   1.000
_cell.length_c   1.000
_cell.angle_alpha   90.00
_cell.angle_beta   90.00
_cell.angle_gamma   90.00
#
_symmetry.space_group_name_H-M   'P 1'
#
loop_
_entity.id
_entity.type
_entity.pdbx_description
1 polymer ?
#
loop_
_entity_poly.entity_id
_entity_poly.type
_entity_poly.pdbx_seq_one_letter_code
_entity_poly.pdbx_strand_id
1 'polypeptide(L)'
;MNEEELVYQLKQESQDAFNRIYNMYSARLYAYCMQYVKSREDTEEIVQDVFIKLWINRHSIIHGEHLSAFIFKIAKNQIINRYKSRINSYVFEEYVNYYNEEQCSVSDTSAIVEYDDFCKSLKKAMKNL
;
A
#
# COMPACT_ATOMS: atom_id res chain seq x y z
N MET A 1 -22.90 -6.90 6.71
CA MET A 1 -21.74 -7.41 7.47
C MET A 1 -20.75 -6.27 7.66
N ASN A 2 -20.41 -5.95 8.90
CA ASN A 2 -19.50 -4.86 9.17
C ASN A 2 -18.03 -5.30 9.04
N GLU A 3 -17.14 -4.34 9.11
CA GLU A 3 -15.70 -4.58 8.94
C GLU A 3 -15.12 -5.52 9.98
N GLU A 4 -15.55 -5.39 11.22
CA GLU A 4 -15.10 -6.25 12.32
C GLU A 4 -15.47 -7.71 12.10
N GLU A 5 -16.67 -7.97 11.62
CA GLU A 5 -17.12 -9.32 11.30
C GLU A 5 -16.34 -9.91 10.14
N LEU A 6 -16.06 -9.11 9.12
CA LEU A 6 -15.26 -9.57 7.98
C LEU A 6 -13.85 -9.95 8.42
N VAL A 7 -13.23 -9.11 9.26
CA VAL A 7 -11.90 -9.41 9.80
C VAL A 7 -11.92 -10.67 10.65
N TYR A 8 -12.93 -10.80 11.51
CA TYR A 8 -13.06 -11.98 12.35
C TYR A 8 -13.17 -13.26 11.50
N GLN A 9 -14.04 -13.23 10.50
CA GLN A 9 -14.26 -14.39 9.63
C GLN A 9 -13.01 -14.67 8.78
N LEU A 10 -12.32 -13.63 8.34
CA LEU A 10 -11.07 -13.78 7.59
C LEU A 10 -10.03 -14.54 8.42
N LYS A 11 -9.91 -14.19 9.71
CA LYS A 11 -9.01 -14.88 10.63
C LYS A 11 -9.42 -16.34 10.86
N GLN A 12 -10.70 -16.67 10.67
CA GLN A 12 -11.20 -18.03 10.74
C GLN A 12 -11.09 -18.78 9.41
N GLU A 13 -10.28 -18.25 8.49
CA GLU A 13 -10.05 -18.85 7.18
C GLU A 13 -11.29 -18.94 6.29
N SER A 14 -12.22 -17.98 6.45
CA SER A 14 -13.42 -17.93 5.64
C SER A 14 -13.10 -17.45 4.23
N GLN A 15 -13.28 -18.32 3.24
CA GLN A 15 -13.12 -17.97 1.84
C GLN A 15 -14.15 -16.93 1.41
N ASP A 16 -15.37 -17.04 1.92
CA ASP A 16 -16.44 -16.09 1.61
C ASP A 16 -16.10 -14.69 2.09
N ALA A 17 -15.53 -14.56 3.29
CA ALA A 17 -15.09 -13.27 3.82
C ALA A 17 -13.99 -12.67 2.96
N PHE A 18 -13.03 -13.48 2.55
CA PHE A 18 -11.96 -13.05 1.66
C PHE A 18 -12.51 -12.54 0.32
N ASN A 19 -13.44 -13.28 -0.28
CA ASN A 19 -14.04 -12.90 -1.54
C ASN A 19 -14.83 -11.60 -1.44
N ARG A 20 -15.52 -11.37 -0.33
CA ARG A 20 -16.24 -10.12 -0.08
C ARG A 20 -15.29 -8.95 0.04
N ILE A 21 -14.20 -9.13 0.77
CA ILE A 21 -13.16 -8.10 0.92
C ILE A 21 -12.54 -7.78 -0.44
N TYR A 22 -12.23 -8.82 -1.22
CA TYR A 22 -11.70 -8.64 -2.57
C TYR A 22 -12.64 -7.78 -3.42
N ASN A 23 -13.93 -8.13 -3.43
CA ASN A 23 -14.91 -7.39 -4.22
C ASN A 23 -15.11 -5.96 -3.76
N MET A 24 -14.98 -5.71 -2.45
CA MET A 24 -15.11 -4.37 -1.89
C MET A 24 -13.94 -3.46 -2.23
N TYR A 25 -12.74 -3.99 -2.29
CA TYR A 25 -11.53 -3.17 -2.35
C TYR A 25 -10.76 -3.24 -3.65
N SER A 26 -10.97 -4.26 -4.49
CA SER A 26 -10.15 -4.47 -5.69
C SER A 26 -10.15 -3.28 -6.63
N ALA A 27 -11.33 -2.71 -6.93
CA ALA A 27 -11.44 -1.58 -7.84
C ALA A 27 -10.75 -0.33 -7.29
N ARG A 28 -10.93 -0.07 -6.00
CA ARG A 28 -10.30 1.08 -5.34
C ARG A 28 -8.79 0.94 -5.28
N LEU A 29 -8.31 -0.27 -4.99
CA LEU A 29 -6.88 -0.57 -4.99
C LEU A 29 -6.29 -0.41 -6.39
N TYR A 30 -6.99 -0.90 -7.40
CA TYR A 30 -6.54 -0.77 -8.77
C TYR A 30 -6.39 0.70 -9.14
N ALA A 31 -7.40 1.52 -8.86
CA ALA A 31 -7.36 2.95 -9.14
C ALA A 31 -6.22 3.65 -8.38
N TYR A 32 -6.04 3.30 -7.12
CA TYR A 32 -4.97 3.84 -6.29
C TYR A 32 -3.59 3.51 -6.87
N CYS A 33 -3.38 2.26 -7.22
CA CYS A 33 -2.09 1.82 -7.76
C CYS A 33 -1.79 2.43 -9.13
N MET A 34 -2.81 2.60 -9.97
CA MET A 34 -2.64 3.19 -11.30
C MET A 34 -2.16 4.62 -11.26
N GLN A 35 -2.47 5.35 -10.18
CA GLN A 35 -1.99 6.72 -10.03
C GLN A 35 -0.46 6.79 -9.98
N TYR A 36 0.16 5.74 -9.45
CA TYR A 36 1.60 5.73 -9.21
C TYR A 36 2.37 4.86 -10.20
N VAL A 37 1.82 3.73 -10.59
CA VAL A 37 2.52 2.74 -11.39
C VAL A 37 2.36 2.99 -12.89
N LYS A 38 1.19 3.49 -13.32
CA LYS A 38 0.89 3.84 -14.71
C LYS A 38 1.03 2.70 -15.73
N SER A 39 1.09 1.47 -15.25
CA SER A 39 1.10 0.28 -16.10
C SER A 39 -0.01 -0.63 -15.63
N ARG A 40 -0.89 -1.01 -16.55
CA ARG A 40 -2.01 -1.87 -16.23
C ARG A 40 -1.55 -3.23 -15.73
N GLU A 41 -0.57 -3.82 -16.40
CA GLU A 41 -0.05 -5.13 -16.05
C GLU A 41 0.61 -5.13 -14.67
N ASP A 42 1.44 -4.12 -14.40
CA ASP A 42 2.10 -3.98 -13.11
C ASP A 42 1.09 -3.72 -12.00
N THR A 43 0.06 -2.93 -12.29
CA THR A 43 -0.99 -2.64 -11.32
C THR A 43 -1.77 -3.90 -10.94
N GLU A 44 -2.15 -4.71 -11.93
CA GLU A 44 -2.84 -5.96 -11.68
C GLU A 44 -2.01 -6.90 -10.81
N GLU A 45 -0.72 -6.96 -11.07
CA GLU A 45 0.19 -7.78 -10.29
C GLU A 45 0.29 -7.29 -8.85
N ILE A 46 0.39 -5.98 -8.65
CA ILE A 46 0.44 -5.39 -7.30
C ILE A 46 -0.85 -5.68 -6.54
N VAL A 47 -2.00 -5.50 -7.17
CA VAL A 47 -3.29 -5.75 -6.53
C VAL A 47 -3.40 -7.21 -6.10
N GLN A 48 -3.00 -8.14 -6.94
CA GLN A 48 -2.98 -9.55 -6.58
C GLN A 48 -2.07 -9.82 -5.38
N ASP A 49 -0.87 -9.25 -5.40
CA ASP A 49 0.08 -9.41 -4.30
C ASP A 49 -0.45 -8.86 -2.99
N VAL A 50 -1.19 -7.74 -3.04
CA VAL A 50 -1.80 -7.15 -1.86
C VAL A 50 -2.77 -8.14 -1.20
N PHE A 51 -3.62 -8.78 -1.99
CA PHE A 51 -4.60 -9.73 -1.43
C PHE A 51 -3.93 -11.02 -0.95
N ILE A 52 -2.88 -11.47 -1.62
CA ILE A 52 -2.10 -12.61 -1.13
C ILE A 52 -1.48 -12.28 0.23
N LYS A 53 -0.89 -11.11 0.36
CA LYS A 53 -0.29 -10.66 1.62
C LYS A 53 -1.33 -10.40 2.71
N LEU A 54 -2.50 -9.91 2.33
CA LEU A 54 -3.62 -9.79 3.27
C LEU A 54 -3.96 -11.15 3.87
N TRP A 55 -4.09 -12.16 3.04
CA TRP A 55 -4.39 -13.51 3.51
C TRP A 55 -3.28 -14.05 4.42
N ILE A 56 -2.04 -13.95 4.00
CA ILE A 56 -0.89 -14.44 4.77
C ILE A 56 -0.79 -13.74 6.13
N ASN A 57 -1.04 -12.42 6.14
CA ASN A 57 -0.89 -11.60 7.34
C ASN A 57 -2.21 -11.29 8.05
N ARG A 58 -3.25 -12.06 7.77
CA ARG A 58 -4.58 -11.78 8.33
C ARG A 58 -4.62 -11.74 9.84
N HIS A 59 -3.78 -12.54 10.50
CA HIS A 59 -3.72 -12.58 11.96
C HIS A 59 -3.04 -11.34 12.56
N SER A 60 -2.36 -10.57 11.75
CA SER A 60 -1.71 -9.32 12.18
C SER A 60 -2.67 -8.14 12.22
N ILE A 61 -3.88 -8.30 11.69
CA ILE A 61 -4.89 -7.24 11.74
C ILE A 61 -5.36 -7.11 13.19
N ILE A 62 -5.10 -5.95 13.79
CA ILE A 62 -5.47 -5.70 15.19
C ILE A 62 -6.97 -5.48 15.28
N HIS A 63 -7.59 -6.07 16.31
CA HIS A 63 -9.01 -5.91 16.55
C HIS A 63 -9.34 -4.43 16.73
N GLY A 64 -10.25 -3.92 15.89
CA GLY A 64 -10.62 -2.50 15.87
C GLY A 64 -9.85 -1.64 14.89
N GLU A 65 -8.79 -2.15 14.26
CA GLU A 65 -8.14 -1.44 13.16
C GLU A 65 -9.03 -1.46 11.92
N HIS A 66 -8.95 -0.37 11.16
CA HIS A 66 -9.67 -0.29 9.90
C HIS A 66 -9.03 -1.21 8.87
N LEU A 67 -9.83 -2.12 8.33
CA LEU A 67 -9.39 -3.04 7.29
C LEU A 67 -8.84 -2.28 6.08
N SER A 68 -9.50 -1.20 5.71
CA SER A 68 -9.06 -0.33 4.62
C SER A 68 -7.62 0.15 4.82
N ALA A 69 -7.31 0.65 6.02
CA ALA A 69 -5.96 1.14 6.33
C ALA A 69 -4.92 0.03 6.20
N PHE A 70 -5.25 -1.16 6.64
CA PHE A 70 -4.35 -2.32 6.56
C PHE A 70 -4.06 -2.68 5.10
N ILE A 71 -5.11 -2.75 4.29
CA ILE A 71 -4.99 -3.12 2.87
C ILE A 71 -4.18 -2.07 2.10
N PHE A 72 -4.49 -0.78 2.29
CA PHE A 72 -3.79 0.28 1.58
C PHE A 72 -2.35 0.44 2.04
N LYS A 73 -2.04 0.10 3.29
CA LYS A 73 -0.66 0.07 3.77
C LYS A 73 0.15 -1.00 3.02
N ILE A 74 -0.42 -2.17 2.81
CA ILE A 74 0.24 -3.21 2.03
C ILE A 74 0.47 -2.74 0.59
N ALA A 75 -0.55 -2.14 -0.02
CA ALA A 75 -0.46 -1.64 -1.39
C ALA A 75 0.64 -0.60 -1.54
N LYS A 76 0.69 0.32 -0.61
CA LYS A 76 1.70 1.35 -0.52
C LYS A 76 3.11 0.76 -0.51
N ASN A 77 3.33 -0.23 0.34
CA ASN A 77 4.64 -0.88 0.45
C ASN A 77 5.01 -1.63 -0.83
N GLN A 78 4.04 -2.23 -1.50
CA GLN A 78 4.27 -2.90 -2.78
C GLN A 78 4.67 -1.93 -3.87
N ILE A 79 4.03 -0.78 -3.91
CA ILE A 79 4.37 0.28 -4.88
C ILE A 79 5.81 0.76 -4.65
N ILE A 80 6.17 1.03 -3.40
CA ILE A 80 7.52 1.48 -3.06
C ILE A 80 8.56 0.43 -3.45
N ASN A 81 8.29 -0.83 -3.12
CA ASN A 81 9.23 -1.92 -3.44
C ASN A 81 9.43 -2.07 -4.95
N ARG A 82 8.38 -1.88 -5.72
CA ARG A 82 8.48 -1.98 -7.17
C ARG A 82 9.31 -0.84 -7.75
N TYR A 83 9.14 0.37 -7.26
CA TYR A 83 9.96 1.50 -7.68
C TYR A 83 11.41 1.32 -7.24
N LYS A 84 11.63 0.81 -6.03
CA LYS A 84 12.98 0.57 -5.52
C LYS A 84 13.77 -0.38 -6.41
N SER A 85 13.12 -1.37 -7.00
CA SER A 85 13.79 -2.33 -7.89
C SER A 85 14.15 -1.72 -9.25
N ARG A 86 13.52 -0.62 -9.64
CA ARG A 86 13.71 0.04 -10.94
C ARG A 86 14.63 1.23 -10.88
N ILE A 87 14.82 1.82 -9.71
CA ILE A 87 15.66 3.00 -9.51
C ILE A 87 17.01 2.54 -9.00
N ASN A 88 18.09 3.19 -9.45
CA ASN A 88 19.41 2.97 -8.88
C ASN A 88 19.32 3.13 -7.35
N SER A 89 19.74 2.10 -6.63
CA SER A 89 19.63 2.07 -5.18
C SER A 89 20.26 3.27 -4.49
N TYR A 90 21.35 3.80 -5.04
CA TYR A 90 22.02 4.98 -4.51
C TYR A 90 21.11 6.21 -4.56
N VAL A 91 20.48 6.43 -5.71
CA VAL A 91 19.57 7.57 -5.89
C VAL A 91 18.36 7.43 -4.96
N PHE A 92 17.84 6.21 -4.82
CA PHE A 92 16.71 5.95 -3.94
C PHE A 92 17.09 6.20 -2.48
N GLU A 93 18.26 5.74 -2.04
CA GLU A 93 18.71 5.94 -0.67
C GLU A 93 18.92 7.42 -0.34
N GLU A 94 19.53 8.17 -1.26
CA GLU A 94 19.67 9.62 -1.10
C GLU A 94 18.31 10.30 -0.95
N TYR A 95 17.36 9.87 -1.75
CA TYR A 95 16.02 10.44 -1.73
C TYR A 95 15.32 10.14 -0.41
N VAL A 96 15.39 8.91 0.05
CA VAL A 96 14.79 8.49 1.32
C VAL A 96 15.44 9.23 2.48
N ASN A 97 16.76 9.36 2.48
CA ASN A 97 17.48 10.07 3.53
C ASN A 97 17.09 11.55 3.58
N TYR A 98 17.01 12.19 2.43
CA TYR A 98 16.58 13.59 2.34
C TYR A 98 15.17 13.76 2.93
N TYR A 99 14.27 12.88 2.54
CA TYR A 99 12.87 12.94 2.96
C TYR A 99 12.74 12.67 4.48
N ASN A 100 13.49 11.71 4.99
CA ASN A 100 13.48 11.40 6.41
C ASN A 100 14.05 12.55 7.26
N GLU A 101 15.09 13.23 6.78
CA GLU A 101 15.65 14.38 7.48
C GLU A 101 14.63 15.51 7.60
N GLU A 102 13.87 15.77 6.56
CA GLU A 102 12.82 16.78 6.60
C GLU A 102 11.66 16.39 7.51
N GLN A 103 11.42 15.11 7.68
CA GLN A 103 10.29 14.62 8.45
C GLN A 103 10.55 14.40 9.93
N CYS A 104 11.79 14.50 10.36
CA CYS A 104 12.14 14.30 11.76
C CYS A 104 11.44 15.26 12.74
N SER A 105 10.79 16.30 12.23
CA SER A 105 10.09 17.31 13.03
C SER A 105 8.58 17.29 12.88
N VAL A 106 7.99 16.31 12.23
CA VAL A 106 6.58 16.36 11.82
C VAL A 106 5.70 15.40 12.63
N SER A 107 4.49 15.87 12.96
CA SER A 107 3.52 15.10 13.74
C SER A 107 2.86 14.01 12.90
N ASP A 108 2.32 12.99 13.59
CA ASP A 108 1.71 11.81 12.96
C ASP A 108 0.58 12.12 11.98
N THR A 109 -0.12 13.24 12.17
CA THR A 109 -1.25 13.62 11.30
C THR A 109 -0.82 14.04 9.90
N SER A 110 0.39 14.57 9.77
CA SER A 110 0.93 14.95 8.45
C SER A 110 1.62 13.79 7.76
N ALA A 111 1.83 12.67 8.45
CA ALA A 111 2.53 11.52 7.88
C ALA A 111 1.80 10.93 6.68
N ILE A 112 0.46 10.92 6.68
CA ILE A 112 -0.34 10.39 5.56
C ILE A 112 -0.24 11.31 4.34
N VAL A 113 -0.35 12.63 4.55
CA VAL A 113 -0.24 13.62 3.49
C VAL A 113 1.18 13.65 2.93
N GLU A 114 2.17 13.58 3.81
CA GLU A 114 3.59 13.55 3.42
C GLU A 114 3.95 12.31 2.65
N TYR A 115 3.30 11.21 2.96
CA TYR A 115 3.52 9.96 2.25
C TYR A 115 3.01 10.06 0.81
N ASP A 116 1.85 10.67 0.59
CA ASP A 116 1.37 10.94 -0.75
C ASP A 116 2.34 11.85 -1.50
N ASP A 117 2.90 12.86 -0.82
CA ASP A 117 3.91 13.73 -1.38
C ASP A 117 5.20 12.97 -1.69
N PHE A 118 5.60 12.05 -0.83
CA PHE A 118 6.75 11.19 -1.09
C PHE A 118 6.56 10.37 -2.36
N CYS A 119 5.39 9.73 -2.51
CA CYS A 119 5.10 8.95 -3.70
C CYS A 119 5.08 9.82 -4.96
N LYS A 120 4.51 11.02 -4.88
CA LYS A 120 4.50 11.97 -5.99
C LYS A 120 5.90 12.42 -6.35
N SER A 121 6.72 12.70 -5.35
CA SER A 121 8.10 13.13 -5.55
C SER A 121 8.96 12.00 -6.11
N LEU A 122 8.76 10.77 -5.63
CA LEU A 122 9.44 9.60 -6.15
C LEU A 122 9.12 9.40 -7.63
N LYS A 123 7.85 9.53 -7.97
CA LYS A 123 7.38 9.44 -9.35
C LYS A 123 7.99 10.54 -10.24
N LYS A 124 8.11 11.76 -9.71
CA LYS A 124 8.72 12.88 -10.40
C LYS A 124 10.21 12.61 -10.62
N ALA A 125 10.90 12.08 -9.62
CA ALA A 125 12.30 11.71 -9.74
C ALA A 125 12.51 10.63 -10.81
N MET A 126 11.59 9.67 -10.90
CA MET A 126 11.64 8.62 -11.90
C MET A 126 11.47 9.14 -13.33
N LYS A 127 10.67 10.19 -13.51
CA LYS A 127 10.49 10.80 -14.83
C LYS A 127 11.74 11.50 -15.31
N ASN A 128 12.58 11.94 -14.40
CA ASN A 128 13.83 12.62 -14.72
C ASN A 128 15.00 11.67 -14.93
N LEU A 129 14.78 10.39 -14.69
CA LEU A 129 15.75 9.35 -14.96
C LEU A 129 15.48 8.68 -16.31
#